data_d67197d1fa8beeeab4b34c926336f5f2
#
_entry.id   d67197d1fa8beeeab4b34c926336f5f2
#
_cell.length_a   1.000
_cell.length_b   1.000
_cell.length_c   1.000
_cell.angle_alpha   90.00
_cell.angle_beta   90.00
_cell.angle_gamma   90.00
#
_symmetry.space_group_name_H-M   'P 1'
#
loop_
_entity.id
_entity.type
_entity.pdbx_description
1 polymer ?
#
loop_
_entity_poly.entity_id
_entity_poly.type
_entity_poly.pdbx_seq_one_letter_code
_entity_poly.pdbx_strand_id
1 'polypeptide(L)'
;MEYLVQSDRVREALEEVKGLLVGKTSMACMGDMRTLTAFSHAVPINHSLLGAYTTEREALTACQDRQPDLLYITEQLEQGYGINLALKVKNISPATRVLLFLHRESQDVVREAIEANVDGIIFVHSIGQSADGDFLKSIRAIANGSSYYPKEVRTMAGYVKSIELAGLSDRESEVLEALCQGMSNKEMAEVLFVSPETIKSHVSTVIGKLGVKDRTQAVISAIRAGM
;
A
#
# COMPACT_ATOMS: atom_id res chain seq x y z
N MET A 1 27.45 7.78 -7.70
CA MET A 1 26.04 7.96 -7.28
C MET A 1 26.11 8.72 -5.96
N GLU A 2 25.81 10.02 -6.01
CA GLU A 2 25.85 10.88 -4.82
C GLU A 2 24.58 10.62 -4.02
N TYR A 3 24.70 10.14 -2.79
CA TYR A 3 23.57 9.94 -1.90
C TYR A 3 23.00 11.32 -1.51
N LEU A 4 21.85 11.69 -2.07
CA LEU A 4 21.16 12.97 -1.83
C LEU A 4 20.47 13.02 -0.44
N VAL A 5 21.07 12.45 0.59
CA VAL A 5 20.47 12.39 1.94
C VAL A 5 20.22 13.79 2.55
N GLN A 6 20.79 14.84 1.98
CA GLN A 6 20.65 16.22 2.48
C GLN A 6 19.91 17.17 1.51
N SER A 7 19.27 16.66 0.46
CA SER A 7 18.50 17.54 -0.43
C SER A 7 17.25 18.06 0.29
N ASP A 8 16.87 19.31 0.03
CA ASP A 8 15.65 19.91 0.58
C ASP A 8 14.42 19.06 0.24
N ARG A 9 14.40 18.45 -0.94
CA ARG A 9 13.33 17.52 -1.37
C ARG A 9 13.18 16.29 -0.49
N VAL A 10 14.28 15.69 -0.02
CA VAL A 10 14.22 14.56 0.91
C VAL A 10 13.70 15.02 2.26
N ARG A 11 14.10 16.19 2.72
CA ARG A 11 13.59 16.77 3.97
C ARG A 11 12.10 17.06 3.89
N GLU A 12 11.63 17.66 2.80
CA GLU A 12 10.20 17.88 2.53
C GLU A 12 9.41 16.58 2.51
N ALA A 13 9.91 15.54 1.83
CA ALA A 13 9.27 14.22 1.79
C ALA A 13 9.19 13.58 3.18
N LEU A 14 10.22 13.70 4.03
CA LEU A 14 10.20 13.17 5.40
C LEU A 14 9.21 13.93 6.29
N GLU A 15 9.13 15.25 6.17
CA GLU A 15 8.13 16.05 6.91
C GLU A 15 6.70 15.75 6.42
N GLU A 16 6.50 15.50 5.13
CA GLU A 16 5.21 15.04 4.62
C GLU A 16 4.81 13.68 5.21
N VAL A 17 5.71 12.68 5.18
CA VAL A 17 5.44 11.37 5.80
C VAL A 17 5.11 11.52 7.28
N LYS A 18 5.84 12.36 8.02
CA LYS A 18 5.55 12.65 9.41
C LYS A 18 4.15 13.22 9.59
N GLY A 19 3.74 14.18 8.76
CA GLY A 19 2.40 14.75 8.78
C GLY A 19 1.30 13.72 8.52
N LEU A 20 1.52 12.82 7.55
CA LEU A 20 0.59 11.74 7.20
C LEU A 20 0.42 10.68 8.31
N LEU A 21 1.45 10.48 9.12
CA LEU A 21 1.46 9.50 10.22
C LEU A 21 1.05 10.09 11.57
N VAL A 22 0.77 11.39 11.68
CA VAL A 22 0.30 12.02 12.92
C VAL A 22 -0.99 11.36 13.38
N GLY A 23 -1.01 10.89 14.64
CA GLY A 23 -2.16 10.22 15.24
C GLY A 23 -2.43 8.81 14.73
N LYS A 24 -1.55 8.27 13.86
CA LYS A 24 -1.59 6.88 13.41
C LYS A 24 -0.67 6.02 14.23
N THR A 25 -1.05 4.77 14.37
CA THR A 25 -0.27 3.72 15.02
C THR A 25 0.26 2.75 13.99
N SER A 26 1.50 2.29 14.15
CA SER A 26 2.09 1.33 13.22
C SER A 26 2.86 0.22 13.92
N MET A 27 3.10 -0.87 13.20
CA MET A 27 3.99 -1.95 13.58
C MET A 27 4.89 -2.33 12.41
N ALA A 28 6.02 -2.94 12.71
CA ALA A 28 6.94 -3.47 11.71
C ALA A 28 7.24 -4.94 11.97
N CYS A 29 7.27 -5.76 10.89
CA CYS A 29 7.77 -7.13 10.93
C CYS A 29 8.76 -7.33 9.77
N MET A 30 10.04 -7.47 10.09
CA MET A 30 11.14 -7.49 9.12
C MET A 30 11.92 -8.80 9.17
N GLY A 31 12.58 -9.13 8.05
CA GLY A 31 13.25 -10.42 7.87
C GLY A 31 14.45 -10.67 8.76
N ASP A 32 15.05 -9.62 9.31
CA ASP A 32 16.19 -9.72 10.21
C ASP A 32 16.28 -8.51 11.16
N MET A 33 17.02 -8.70 12.25
CA MET A 33 17.17 -7.70 13.30
C MET A 33 17.88 -6.41 12.82
N ARG A 34 18.75 -6.47 11.81
CA ARG A 34 19.47 -5.28 11.30
C ARG A 34 18.52 -4.40 10.50
N THR A 35 17.78 -5.01 9.59
CA THR A 35 16.73 -4.33 8.80
C THR A 35 15.69 -3.74 9.73
N LEU A 36 15.22 -4.50 10.71
CA LEU A 36 14.25 -4.06 11.70
C LEU A 36 14.76 -2.86 12.51
N THR A 37 16.00 -2.93 13.00
CA THR A 37 16.60 -1.83 13.77
C THR A 37 16.70 -0.56 12.91
N ALA A 38 17.25 -0.68 11.70
CA ALA A 38 17.38 0.46 10.79
C ALA A 38 16.00 1.11 10.48
N PHE A 39 15.00 0.29 10.20
CA PHE A 39 13.64 0.74 9.91
C PHE A 39 12.98 1.39 11.12
N SER A 40 13.11 0.77 12.31
CA SER A 40 12.50 1.26 13.55
C SER A 40 13.06 2.60 14.03
N HIS A 41 14.30 2.92 13.66
CA HIS A 41 14.92 4.20 13.98
C HIS A 41 14.75 5.25 12.87
N ALA A 42 14.18 4.87 11.73
CA ALA A 42 13.94 5.81 10.64
C ALA A 42 12.92 6.89 11.07
N VAL A 43 13.35 8.14 11.02
CA VAL A 43 12.44 9.28 11.15
C VAL A 43 11.73 9.46 9.80
N PRO A 44 10.42 9.61 9.76
CA PRO A 44 9.45 9.84 10.85
C PRO A 44 8.70 8.59 11.36
N ILE A 45 9.02 7.39 10.88
CA ILE A 45 8.28 6.16 11.17
C ILE A 45 8.28 5.82 12.66
N ASN A 46 9.42 6.03 13.33
CA ASN A 46 9.62 5.73 14.74
C ASN A 46 8.57 6.35 15.67
N HIS A 47 7.98 7.48 15.30
CA HIS A 47 6.97 8.16 16.13
C HIS A 47 5.60 7.46 16.15
N SER A 48 5.29 6.66 15.13
CA SER A 48 4.04 5.92 15.04
C SER A 48 4.17 4.45 15.50
N LEU A 49 5.41 3.97 15.72
CA LEU A 49 5.70 2.56 15.89
C LEU A 49 5.33 2.06 17.30
N LEU A 50 4.38 1.14 17.41
CA LEU A 50 3.96 0.48 18.66
C LEU A 50 4.81 -0.75 18.97
N GLY A 51 5.41 -1.37 17.96
CA GLY A 51 6.20 -2.59 18.12
C GLY A 51 6.92 -3.00 16.84
N ALA A 52 7.98 -3.78 17.01
CA ALA A 52 8.85 -4.23 15.95
C ALA A 52 9.22 -5.70 16.19
N TYR A 53 9.07 -6.55 15.18
CA TYR A 53 9.12 -8.01 15.25
C TYR A 53 9.92 -8.58 14.10
N THR A 54 10.45 -9.79 14.27
CA THR A 54 11.11 -10.53 13.19
C THR A 54 10.37 -11.81 12.82
N THR A 55 9.39 -12.22 13.64
CA THR A 55 8.65 -13.46 13.43
C THR A 55 7.17 -13.21 13.14
N GLU A 56 6.59 -14.02 12.27
CA GLU A 56 5.17 -13.98 11.92
C GLU A 56 4.27 -14.11 13.14
N ARG A 57 4.59 -15.07 14.04
CA ARG A 57 3.78 -15.35 15.22
C ARG A 57 3.68 -14.18 16.18
N GLU A 58 4.81 -13.55 16.49
CA GLU A 58 4.84 -12.42 17.41
C GLU A 58 4.11 -11.20 16.82
N ALA A 59 4.36 -10.90 15.55
CA ALA A 59 3.69 -9.81 14.86
C ALA A 59 2.16 -10.04 14.77
N LEU A 60 1.72 -11.26 14.47
CA LEU A 60 0.30 -11.60 14.41
C LEU A 60 -0.39 -11.40 15.76
N THR A 61 0.22 -11.93 16.86
CA THR A 61 -0.31 -11.75 18.22
C THR A 61 -0.40 -10.27 18.58
N ALA A 62 0.66 -9.50 18.30
CA ALA A 62 0.65 -8.07 18.58
C ALA A 62 -0.41 -7.30 17.77
N CYS A 63 -0.65 -7.69 16.52
CA CYS A 63 -1.70 -7.09 15.68
C CYS A 63 -3.10 -7.42 16.21
N GLN A 64 -3.33 -8.62 16.75
CA GLN A 64 -4.59 -8.99 17.39
C GLN A 64 -4.88 -8.10 18.61
N ASP A 65 -3.86 -7.90 19.45
CA ASP A 65 -4.01 -7.18 20.71
C ASP A 65 -4.13 -5.66 20.52
N ARG A 66 -3.39 -5.09 19.58
CA ARG A 66 -3.22 -3.64 19.45
C ARG A 66 -3.89 -3.00 18.25
N GLN A 67 -4.25 -3.81 17.23
CA GLN A 67 -4.93 -3.37 16.00
C GLN A 67 -4.34 -2.07 15.39
N PRO A 68 -3.07 -2.08 14.94
CA PRO A 68 -2.43 -0.88 14.42
C PRO A 68 -3.12 -0.37 13.16
N ASP A 69 -3.04 0.93 12.89
CA ASP A 69 -3.51 1.50 11.63
C ASP A 69 -2.70 0.99 10.42
N LEU A 70 -1.38 0.75 10.62
CA LEU A 70 -0.48 0.37 9.55
C LEU A 70 0.51 -0.70 10.00
N LEU A 71 0.71 -1.72 9.16
CA LEU A 71 1.71 -2.76 9.34
C LEU A 71 2.69 -2.76 8.17
N TYR A 72 3.97 -2.56 8.48
CA TYR A 72 5.09 -2.68 7.55
C TYR A 72 5.64 -4.10 7.61
N ILE A 73 5.72 -4.78 6.49
CA ILE A 73 6.16 -6.18 6.44
C ILE A 73 7.16 -6.38 5.32
N THR A 74 8.26 -7.11 5.57
CA THR A 74 9.07 -7.68 4.48
C THR A 74 8.54 -9.04 4.07
N GLU A 75 8.77 -9.44 2.83
CA GLU A 75 8.37 -10.73 2.27
C GLU A 75 8.90 -11.90 3.10
N GLN A 76 10.21 -11.91 3.36
CA GLN A 76 10.85 -12.94 4.18
C GLN A 76 10.92 -12.46 5.63
N LEU A 77 10.63 -13.35 6.57
CA LEU A 77 10.74 -13.12 8.00
C LEU A 77 11.78 -14.11 8.58
N GLU A 78 12.29 -13.82 9.75
CA GLU A 78 13.21 -14.73 10.46
C GLU A 78 12.55 -16.09 10.70
N GLN A 79 11.27 -16.07 11.07
CA GLN A 79 10.41 -17.25 11.16
C GLN A 79 9.04 -16.90 10.57
N GLY A 80 8.64 -17.61 9.54
CA GLY A 80 7.38 -17.40 8.84
C GLY A 80 7.55 -16.68 7.50
N TYR A 81 6.44 -16.15 6.98
CA TYR A 81 6.38 -15.55 5.65
C TYR A 81 5.49 -14.31 5.67
N GLY A 82 6.01 -13.18 5.19
CA GLY A 82 5.33 -11.89 5.32
C GLY A 82 3.98 -11.84 4.60
N ILE A 83 3.84 -12.49 3.45
CA ILE A 83 2.56 -12.51 2.71
C ILE A 83 1.50 -13.31 3.50
N ASN A 84 1.89 -14.42 4.15
CA ASN A 84 0.99 -15.14 5.06
C ASN A 84 0.56 -14.29 6.25
N LEU A 85 1.51 -13.54 6.84
CA LEU A 85 1.20 -12.60 7.91
C LEU A 85 0.19 -11.55 7.42
N ALA A 86 0.40 -10.96 6.25
CA ALA A 86 -0.52 -9.99 5.66
C ALA A 86 -1.93 -10.57 5.53
N LEU A 87 -2.07 -11.75 4.94
CA LEU A 87 -3.35 -12.44 4.77
C LEU A 87 -4.06 -12.67 6.11
N LYS A 88 -3.33 -13.15 7.13
CA LYS A 88 -3.88 -13.39 8.47
C LYS A 88 -4.31 -12.08 9.14
N VAL A 89 -3.49 -11.02 9.06
CA VAL A 89 -3.81 -9.72 9.62
C VAL A 89 -5.05 -9.12 8.95
N LYS A 90 -5.18 -9.21 7.63
CA LYS A 90 -6.38 -8.77 6.91
C LYS A 90 -7.66 -9.49 7.33
N ASN A 91 -7.55 -10.74 7.77
CA ASN A 91 -8.69 -11.50 8.27
C ASN A 91 -9.09 -11.12 9.72
N ILE A 92 -8.13 -10.85 10.60
CA ILE A 92 -8.40 -10.55 12.02
C ILE A 92 -8.59 -9.05 12.29
N SER A 93 -7.95 -8.18 11.52
CA SER A 93 -8.01 -6.73 11.61
C SER A 93 -8.12 -6.11 10.20
N PRO A 94 -9.28 -6.17 9.56
CA PRO A 94 -9.46 -5.65 8.19
C PRO A 94 -9.17 -4.16 8.03
N ALA A 95 -9.25 -3.40 9.13
CA ALA A 95 -8.93 -1.97 9.15
C ALA A 95 -7.43 -1.69 9.08
N THR A 96 -6.58 -2.63 9.54
CA THR A 96 -5.13 -2.50 9.47
C THR A 96 -4.68 -2.45 8.02
N ARG A 97 -4.01 -1.37 7.63
CA ARG A 97 -3.39 -1.23 6.32
C ARG A 97 -2.05 -1.94 6.30
N VAL A 98 -1.74 -2.61 5.19
CA VAL A 98 -0.50 -3.40 5.06
C VAL A 98 0.33 -2.87 3.91
N LEU A 99 1.57 -2.46 4.21
CA LEU A 99 2.59 -2.11 3.24
C LEU A 99 3.66 -3.21 3.22
N LEU A 100 3.75 -3.91 2.09
CA LEU A 100 4.64 -5.04 1.89
C LEU A 100 5.87 -4.65 1.07
N PHE A 101 7.05 -4.99 1.59
CA PHE A 101 8.34 -4.83 0.92
C PHE A 101 8.78 -6.14 0.32
N LEU A 102 8.92 -6.19 -1.01
CA LEU A 102 9.36 -7.36 -1.76
C LEU A 102 10.84 -7.25 -2.13
N HIS A 103 11.59 -8.31 -1.89
CA HIS A 103 12.96 -8.46 -2.39
C HIS A 103 12.97 -9.17 -3.74
N ARG A 104 12.04 -10.10 -3.95
CA ARG A 104 11.92 -10.87 -5.18
C ARG A 104 11.00 -10.19 -6.18
N GLU A 105 11.55 -9.92 -7.35
CA GLU A 105 10.82 -9.35 -8.48
C GLU A 105 10.29 -10.46 -9.38
N SER A 106 9.43 -11.32 -8.85
CA SER A 106 8.80 -12.40 -9.60
C SER A 106 7.29 -12.25 -9.70
N GLN A 107 6.72 -12.63 -10.84
CA GLN A 107 5.27 -12.55 -11.06
C GLN A 107 4.47 -13.34 -10.03
N ASP A 108 4.96 -14.51 -9.63
CA ASP A 108 4.26 -15.37 -8.69
C ASP A 108 4.17 -14.74 -7.30
N VAL A 109 5.27 -14.14 -6.81
CA VAL A 109 5.30 -13.45 -5.52
C VAL A 109 4.42 -12.19 -5.53
N VAL A 110 4.48 -11.41 -6.61
CA VAL A 110 3.63 -10.23 -6.77
C VAL A 110 2.15 -10.63 -6.80
N ARG A 111 1.80 -11.69 -7.51
CA ARG A 111 0.42 -12.20 -7.58
C ARG A 111 -0.06 -12.68 -6.21
N GLU A 112 0.75 -13.45 -5.49
CA GLU A 112 0.47 -13.91 -4.13
C GLU A 112 0.22 -12.72 -3.17
N ALA A 113 1.08 -11.68 -3.24
CA ALA A 113 0.94 -10.46 -2.44
C ALA A 113 -0.38 -9.71 -2.74
N ILE A 114 -0.75 -9.61 -4.01
CA ILE A 114 -2.03 -9.00 -4.42
C ILE A 114 -3.23 -9.83 -3.93
N GLU A 115 -3.13 -11.16 -3.98
CA GLU A 115 -4.17 -12.07 -3.47
C GLU A 115 -4.34 -11.96 -1.94
N ALA A 116 -3.29 -11.62 -1.22
CA ALA A 116 -3.34 -11.34 0.21
C ALA A 116 -3.99 -9.99 0.56
N ASN A 117 -4.46 -9.20 -0.43
CA ASN A 117 -5.14 -7.91 -0.27
C ASN A 117 -4.31 -6.87 0.51
N VAL A 118 -2.99 -6.83 0.30
CA VAL A 118 -2.15 -5.78 0.88
C VAL A 118 -2.51 -4.41 0.28
N ASP A 119 -2.32 -3.33 1.03
CA ASP A 119 -2.71 -1.99 0.58
C ASP A 119 -1.61 -1.28 -0.22
N GLY A 120 -0.39 -1.78 -0.13
CA GLY A 120 0.74 -1.32 -0.94
C GLY A 120 1.82 -2.37 -1.07
N ILE A 121 2.49 -2.36 -2.22
CA ILE A 121 3.66 -3.20 -2.51
C ILE A 121 4.79 -2.28 -2.96
N ILE A 122 5.99 -2.48 -2.43
CA ILE A 122 7.20 -1.76 -2.82
C ILE A 122 8.31 -2.77 -3.03
N PHE A 123 9.04 -2.66 -4.12
CA PHE A 123 10.30 -3.37 -4.25
C PHE A 123 11.40 -2.68 -3.43
N VAL A 124 12.14 -3.45 -2.65
CA VAL A 124 13.18 -2.90 -1.77
C VAL A 124 14.22 -2.07 -2.54
N HIS A 125 14.54 -2.46 -3.77
CA HIS A 125 15.49 -1.72 -4.61
C HIS A 125 15.00 -0.31 -4.99
N SER A 126 13.69 -0.04 -5.01
CA SER A 126 13.14 1.27 -5.37
C SER A 126 13.20 2.28 -4.22
N ILE A 127 13.47 1.82 -2.99
CA ILE A 127 13.54 2.68 -1.80
C ILE A 127 14.74 3.61 -1.93
N GLY A 128 14.49 4.92 -1.81
CA GLY A 128 15.55 5.93 -1.83
C GLY A 128 16.04 6.34 -3.24
N GLN A 129 15.44 5.82 -4.32
CA GLN A 129 15.79 6.24 -5.67
C GLN A 129 15.33 7.67 -5.99
N SER A 130 14.27 8.15 -5.35
CA SER A 130 13.83 9.54 -5.48
C SER A 130 13.12 10.01 -4.21
N ALA A 131 13.08 11.32 -4.00
CA ALA A 131 12.37 11.93 -2.88
C ALA A 131 10.84 11.71 -2.98
N ASP A 132 10.28 11.69 -4.18
CA ASP A 132 8.86 11.33 -4.46
C ASP A 132 8.78 9.89 -4.98
N GLY A 133 9.46 8.97 -4.30
CA GLY A 133 9.50 7.56 -4.66
C GLY A 133 8.27 6.77 -4.20
N ASP A 134 8.26 5.49 -4.55
CA ASP A 134 7.13 4.59 -4.28
C ASP A 134 6.78 4.50 -2.79
N PHE A 135 7.76 4.66 -1.90
CA PHE A 135 7.51 4.65 -0.46
C PHE A 135 6.60 5.82 -0.05
N LEU A 136 6.93 7.06 -0.45
CA LEU A 136 6.12 8.24 -0.13
C LEU A 136 4.72 8.14 -0.76
N LYS A 137 4.65 7.72 -2.03
CA LYS A 137 3.37 7.51 -2.73
C LYS A 137 2.51 6.47 -2.03
N SER A 138 3.10 5.38 -1.54
CA SER A 138 2.38 4.35 -0.77
C SER A 138 1.86 4.88 0.55
N ILE A 139 2.67 5.60 1.32
CA ILE A 139 2.24 6.19 2.60
C ILE A 139 1.13 7.22 2.36
N ARG A 140 1.25 8.08 1.34
CA ARG A 140 0.20 9.06 0.97
C ARG A 140 -1.11 8.36 0.61
N ALA A 141 -1.06 7.34 -0.23
CA ALA A 141 -2.24 6.58 -0.62
C ALA A 141 -2.90 5.89 0.58
N ILE A 142 -2.12 5.19 1.40
CA ILE A 142 -2.60 4.48 2.59
C ILE A 142 -3.21 5.45 3.61
N ALA A 143 -2.56 6.58 3.89
CA ALA A 143 -3.07 7.60 4.81
C ALA A 143 -4.42 8.18 4.37
N ASN A 144 -4.63 8.29 3.05
CA ASN A 144 -5.88 8.72 2.41
C ASN A 144 -6.91 7.58 2.23
N GLY A 145 -6.65 6.38 2.79
CA GLY A 145 -7.54 5.23 2.69
C GLY A 145 -7.53 4.56 1.30
N SER A 146 -6.52 4.86 0.47
CA SER A 146 -6.28 4.27 -0.85
C SER A 146 -5.26 3.13 -0.79
N SER A 147 -5.02 2.49 -1.92
CA SER A 147 -3.95 1.53 -2.14
C SER A 147 -3.01 2.03 -3.23
N TYR A 148 -1.74 1.66 -3.16
CA TYR A 148 -0.75 2.03 -4.15
C TYR A 148 0.10 0.83 -4.58
N TYR A 149 0.20 0.65 -5.89
CA TYR A 149 1.03 -0.37 -6.51
C TYR A 149 1.86 0.28 -7.63
N PRO A 150 3.19 0.29 -7.53
CA PRO A 150 4.07 0.80 -8.58
C PRO A 150 3.77 0.19 -9.95
N LYS A 151 4.10 0.91 -11.03
CA LYS A 151 3.87 0.42 -12.40
C LYS A 151 4.49 -0.95 -12.65
N GLU A 152 5.69 -1.20 -12.10
CA GLU A 152 6.38 -2.49 -12.22
C GLU A 152 5.58 -3.63 -11.55
N VAL A 153 5.07 -3.40 -10.34
CA VAL A 153 4.20 -4.35 -9.64
C VAL A 153 2.94 -4.64 -10.47
N ARG A 154 2.29 -3.61 -11.00
CA ARG A 154 1.10 -3.75 -11.85
C ARG A 154 1.40 -4.57 -13.11
N THR A 155 2.54 -4.30 -13.75
CA THR A 155 2.99 -5.05 -14.93
C THR A 155 3.26 -6.52 -14.61
N MET A 156 3.93 -6.80 -13.47
CA MET A 156 4.25 -8.17 -13.04
C MET A 156 3.03 -8.95 -12.55
N ALA A 157 2.01 -8.28 -12.01
CA ALA A 157 0.76 -8.92 -11.61
C ALA A 157 0.08 -9.71 -12.74
N GLY A 158 0.55 -9.52 -13.94
CA GLY A 158 0.20 -10.27 -15.14
C GLY A 158 -1.08 -9.73 -15.74
N TYR A 159 -0.93 -9.08 -16.88
CA TYR A 159 -2.02 -8.81 -17.78
C TYR A 159 -2.70 -10.13 -18.17
N VAL A 160 -3.74 -10.49 -17.47
CA VAL A 160 -4.83 -11.20 -18.09
C VAL A 160 -5.60 -10.14 -18.86
N LYS A 161 -5.23 -9.93 -20.11
CA LYS A 161 -6.09 -9.25 -21.08
C LYS A 161 -7.44 -9.97 -21.03
N SER A 162 -8.49 -9.21 -20.66
CA SER A 162 -9.89 -9.65 -20.61
C SER A 162 -10.42 -10.18 -19.26
N ILE A 163 -10.49 -9.30 -18.25
CA ILE A 163 -11.81 -9.10 -17.65
C ILE A 163 -12.30 -7.84 -18.37
N GLU A 164 -13.28 -7.98 -19.23
CA GLU A 164 -14.09 -6.84 -19.64
C GLU A 164 -14.49 -6.15 -18.35
N LEU A 165 -14.00 -4.93 -18.13
CA LEU A 165 -14.60 -3.99 -17.18
C LEU A 165 -15.96 -3.59 -17.76
N ALA A 166 -16.65 -4.60 -18.29
CA ALA A 166 -17.90 -4.58 -19.01
C ALA A 166 -18.95 -3.99 -18.10
N GLY A 167 -19.41 -2.81 -18.48
CA GLY A 167 -20.44 -2.10 -17.79
C GLY A 167 -20.01 -0.88 -16.97
N LEU A 168 -18.73 -0.53 -16.91
CA LEU A 168 -18.32 0.78 -16.44
C LEU A 168 -18.56 1.84 -17.52
N SER A 169 -19.13 2.99 -17.14
CA SER A 169 -19.15 4.17 -18.00
C SER A 169 -17.75 4.77 -18.10
N ASP A 170 -17.53 5.65 -19.10
CA ASP A 170 -16.26 6.36 -19.26
C ASP A 170 -15.84 7.05 -17.95
N ARG A 171 -16.79 7.68 -17.27
CA ARG A 171 -16.55 8.37 -15.99
C ARG A 171 -16.17 7.43 -14.86
N GLU A 172 -16.78 6.26 -14.78
CA GLU A 172 -16.44 5.24 -13.81
C GLU A 172 -15.07 4.61 -14.10
N SER A 173 -14.72 4.49 -15.38
CA SER A 173 -13.39 4.04 -15.80
C SER A 173 -12.30 5.04 -15.44
N GLU A 174 -12.53 6.35 -15.65
CA GLU A 174 -11.62 7.42 -15.20
C GLU A 174 -11.41 7.40 -13.68
N VAL A 175 -12.50 7.19 -12.92
CA VAL A 175 -12.41 7.07 -11.47
C VAL A 175 -11.63 5.84 -11.05
N LEU A 176 -11.83 4.69 -11.71
CA LEU A 176 -11.10 3.46 -11.42
C LEU A 176 -9.61 3.61 -11.75
N GLU A 177 -9.27 4.29 -12.85
CA GLU A 177 -7.89 4.59 -13.21
C GLU A 177 -7.21 5.48 -12.16
N ALA A 178 -7.89 6.53 -11.70
CA ALA A 178 -7.41 7.40 -10.64
C ALA A 178 -7.25 6.67 -9.29
N LEU A 179 -8.13 5.71 -8.99
CA LEU A 179 -7.98 4.79 -7.85
C LEU A 179 -6.69 3.95 -7.97
N CYS A 180 -6.37 3.44 -9.17
CA CYS A 180 -5.14 2.69 -9.43
C CYS A 180 -3.87 3.55 -9.29
N GLN A 181 -4.00 4.87 -9.45
CA GLN A 181 -2.93 5.84 -9.21
C GLN A 181 -2.80 6.22 -7.71
N GLY A 182 -3.66 5.68 -6.85
CA GLY A 182 -3.63 5.92 -5.40
C GLY A 182 -4.29 7.23 -4.96
N MET A 183 -5.03 7.92 -5.84
CA MET A 183 -5.66 9.20 -5.53
C MET A 183 -6.74 9.07 -4.47
N SER A 184 -6.81 10.03 -3.55
CA SER A 184 -7.94 10.22 -2.64
C SER A 184 -9.15 10.78 -3.37
N ASN A 185 -10.33 10.72 -2.73
CA ASN A 185 -11.54 11.31 -3.31
C ASN A 185 -11.42 12.82 -3.56
N LYS A 186 -10.64 13.53 -2.74
CA LYS A 186 -10.38 14.96 -2.90
C LYS A 186 -9.53 15.24 -4.14
N GLU A 187 -8.42 14.51 -4.29
CA GLU A 187 -7.53 14.62 -5.46
C GLU A 187 -8.26 14.24 -6.75
N MET A 188 -9.04 13.16 -6.74
CA MET A 188 -9.89 12.80 -7.88
C MET A 188 -10.91 13.88 -8.22
N ALA A 189 -11.53 14.52 -7.21
CA ALA A 189 -12.50 15.59 -7.41
C ALA A 189 -11.87 16.80 -8.09
N GLU A 190 -10.65 17.16 -7.71
CA GLU A 190 -9.88 18.25 -8.32
C GLU A 190 -9.52 17.93 -9.78
N VAL A 191 -8.98 16.74 -10.06
CA VAL A 191 -8.56 16.33 -11.41
C VAL A 191 -9.76 16.15 -12.34
N LEU A 192 -10.85 15.62 -11.82
CA LEU A 192 -12.05 15.30 -12.60
C LEU A 192 -13.10 16.43 -12.60
N PHE A 193 -12.81 17.59 -11.98
CA PHE A 193 -13.68 18.78 -11.93
C PHE A 193 -15.09 18.51 -11.40
N VAL A 194 -15.21 17.74 -10.31
CA VAL A 194 -16.47 17.42 -9.63
C VAL A 194 -16.34 17.57 -8.12
N SER A 195 -17.43 17.40 -7.37
CA SER A 195 -17.37 17.42 -5.91
C SER A 195 -16.80 16.10 -5.34
N PRO A 196 -16.17 16.11 -4.15
CA PRO A 196 -15.75 14.90 -3.47
C PRO A 196 -16.90 13.92 -3.19
N GLU A 197 -18.10 14.41 -2.98
CA GLU A 197 -19.33 13.62 -2.79
C GLU A 197 -19.69 12.89 -4.08
N THR A 198 -19.55 13.54 -5.23
CA THR A 198 -19.75 12.92 -6.55
C THR A 198 -18.75 11.79 -6.77
N ILE A 199 -17.47 12.01 -6.46
CA ILE A 199 -16.44 10.96 -6.52
C ILE A 199 -16.79 9.80 -5.60
N LYS A 200 -17.20 10.06 -4.36
CA LYS A 200 -17.61 9.02 -3.41
C LYS A 200 -18.75 8.16 -3.99
N SER A 201 -19.70 8.77 -4.65
CA SER A 201 -20.80 8.07 -5.34
C SER A 201 -20.27 7.19 -6.48
N HIS A 202 -19.40 7.74 -7.35
CA HIS A 202 -18.78 6.97 -8.44
C HIS A 202 -17.96 5.79 -7.93
N VAL A 203 -17.14 5.99 -6.89
CA VAL A 203 -16.35 4.91 -6.25
C VAL A 203 -17.27 3.80 -5.74
N SER A 204 -18.37 4.16 -5.07
CA SER A 204 -19.36 3.18 -4.60
C SER A 204 -20.00 2.41 -5.75
N THR A 205 -20.32 3.08 -6.85
CA THR A 205 -20.88 2.45 -8.05
C THR A 205 -19.86 1.50 -8.70
N VAL A 206 -18.60 1.92 -8.83
CA VAL A 206 -17.52 1.08 -9.37
C VAL A 206 -17.34 -0.19 -8.52
N ILE A 207 -17.28 -0.06 -7.20
CA ILE A 207 -17.20 -1.19 -6.26
C ILE A 207 -18.36 -2.16 -6.46
N GLY A 208 -19.59 -1.63 -6.57
CA GLY A 208 -20.80 -2.43 -6.80
C GLY A 208 -20.78 -3.13 -8.15
N LYS A 209 -20.41 -2.44 -9.25
CA LYS A 209 -20.34 -3.01 -10.60
C LYS A 209 -19.26 -4.09 -10.74
N LEU A 210 -18.12 -3.90 -10.08
CA LEU A 210 -17.05 -4.89 -10.05
C LEU A 210 -17.36 -6.09 -9.12
N GLY A 211 -18.43 -6.01 -8.31
CA GLY A 211 -18.81 -7.07 -7.37
C GLY A 211 -17.79 -7.28 -6.24
N VAL A 212 -17.04 -6.24 -5.88
CA VAL A 212 -15.98 -6.31 -4.87
C VAL A 212 -16.41 -5.65 -3.55
N LYS A 213 -15.67 -5.89 -2.46
CA LYS A 213 -16.06 -5.45 -1.11
C LYS A 213 -15.66 -4.01 -0.79
N ASP A 214 -14.53 -3.55 -1.35
CA ASP A 214 -13.94 -2.25 -1.02
C ASP A 214 -13.09 -1.71 -2.18
N ARG A 215 -12.58 -0.48 -1.99
CA ARG A 215 -11.76 0.21 -3.00
C ARG A 215 -10.42 -0.50 -3.26
N THR A 216 -9.83 -1.14 -2.27
CA THR A 216 -8.59 -1.92 -2.43
C THR A 216 -8.83 -3.08 -3.39
N GLN A 217 -9.92 -3.80 -3.20
CA GLN A 217 -10.32 -4.88 -4.11
C GLN A 217 -10.71 -4.38 -5.50
N ALA A 218 -11.28 -3.17 -5.62
CA ALA A 218 -11.54 -2.56 -6.92
C ALA A 218 -10.23 -2.31 -7.68
N VAL A 219 -9.21 -1.75 -7.00
CA VAL A 219 -7.86 -1.56 -7.57
C VAL A 219 -7.22 -2.89 -7.96
N ILE A 220 -7.28 -3.90 -7.08
CA ILE A 220 -6.78 -5.25 -7.37
C ILE A 220 -7.47 -5.85 -8.60
N SER A 221 -8.79 -5.70 -8.69
CA SER A 221 -9.57 -6.17 -9.84
C SER A 221 -9.14 -5.47 -11.13
N ALA A 222 -8.95 -4.15 -11.09
CA ALA A 222 -8.47 -3.36 -12.22
C ALA A 222 -7.06 -3.79 -12.67
N ILE A 223 -6.14 -4.00 -11.72
CA ILE A 223 -4.78 -4.48 -12.01
C ILE A 223 -4.82 -5.86 -12.66
N ARG A 224 -5.66 -6.78 -12.15
CA ARG A 224 -5.85 -8.10 -12.76
C ARG A 224 -6.46 -8.02 -14.16
N ALA A 225 -7.26 -6.98 -14.44
CA ALA A 225 -7.82 -6.70 -15.76
C ALA A 225 -6.87 -5.96 -16.70
N GLY A 226 -5.67 -5.57 -16.22
CA GLY A 226 -4.62 -4.95 -17.04
C GLY A 226 -4.62 -3.43 -17.09
N MET A 227 -5.23 -2.76 -16.10
CA MET A 227 -5.14 -1.31 -15.91
C MET A 227 -3.83 -0.84 -15.28
#